data_a289f6e3af1582ba6d5b21dd3989c17b
#
_entry.id   a289f6e3af1582ba6d5b21dd3989c17b
#
_cell.length_a   1.000
_cell.length_b   1.000
_cell.length_c   1.000
_cell.angle_alpha   90.00
_cell.angle_beta   90.00
_cell.angle_gamma   90.00
#
_symmetry.space_group_name_H-M   'P 1'
#
loop_
_entity.id
_entity.type
_entity.pdbx_description
1 polymer ?
#
loop_
_entity_poly.entity_id
_entity_poly.type
_entity_poly.pdbx_seq_one_letter_code
_entity_poly.pdbx_strand_id
1 'polypeptide(L)'
;SVSAPKLVLAREEALYVIGSRGRETSFALEGIKRSIHTLHGQLVIVMLDRILVFDLDTKCITYADEYKNVGHIWTNEAECIPDEYIHIHHARTRLVAKPLVARLEHLFSVHLYIQAIPFIYAYAARYPHARLPSLPSSASTMPLQTRPSPVELLVADAYRRFGEHLYARGDFENAMQQFCHTIGIMS
;
A
#
# COMPACT_ATOMS: atom_id res chain seq x y z
N SER A 1 11.94 12.73 -6.42
CA SER A 1 13.31 12.22 -6.56
C SER A 1 13.26 10.92 -7.35
N VAL A 2 13.93 10.89 -8.50
CA VAL A 2 14.06 9.66 -9.30
C VAL A 2 14.94 8.70 -8.50
N SER A 3 14.35 7.60 -8.05
CA SER A 3 15.09 6.53 -7.40
C SER A 3 16.13 5.97 -8.36
N ALA A 4 17.37 5.81 -7.90
CA ALA A 4 18.42 5.22 -8.72
C ALA A 4 18.00 3.80 -9.19
N PRO A 5 18.32 3.41 -10.42
CA PRO A 5 17.95 2.09 -10.93
C PRO A 5 18.57 0.99 -10.08
N LYS A 6 17.77 0.00 -9.72
CA LYS A 6 18.18 -1.17 -8.96
C LYS A 6 18.08 -2.42 -9.82
N LEU A 7 19.09 -3.28 -9.75
CA LEU A 7 19.06 -4.60 -10.37
C LEU A 7 18.63 -5.64 -9.33
N VAL A 8 17.67 -6.46 -9.68
CA VAL A 8 17.24 -7.59 -8.85
C VAL A 8 17.76 -8.88 -9.46
N LEU A 9 18.57 -9.60 -8.71
CA LEU A 9 19.07 -10.92 -9.09
C LEU A 9 18.36 -11.97 -8.22
N ALA A 10 17.66 -12.88 -8.86
CA ALA A 10 16.99 -13.99 -8.19
C ALA A 10 17.82 -15.27 -8.32
N ARG A 11 18.04 -15.91 -7.18
CA ARG A 11 18.57 -17.28 -7.09
C ARG A 11 17.56 -18.17 -6.37
N GLU A 12 17.80 -19.44 -6.36
CA GLU A 12 16.90 -20.42 -5.74
C GLU A 12 16.70 -20.14 -4.26
N GLU A 13 17.76 -19.76 -3.56
CA GLU A 13 17.77 -19.50 -2.11
C GLU A 13 17.38 -18.07 -1.72
N ALA A 14 17.57 -17.07 -2.61
CA ALA A 14 17.42 -15.66 -2.23
C ALA A 14 17.18 -14.72 -3.41
N LEU A 15 16.70 -13.51 -3.06
CA LEU A 15 16.72 -12.33 -3.91
C LEU A 15 17.84 -11.38 -3.47
N TYR A 16 18.60 -10.88 -4.42
CA TYR A 16 19.65 -9.90 -4.20
C TYR A 16 19.28 -8.59 -4.88
N VAL A 17 19.32 -7.49 -4.13
CA VAL A 17 19.12 -6.15 -4.67
C VAL A 17 20.48 -5.48 -4.78
N ILE A 18 20.81 -5.06 -5.98
CA ILE A 18 22.08 -4.43 -6.33
C ILE A 18 21.78 -3.00 -6.80
N GLY A 19 22.31 -2.03 -6.09
CA GLY A 19 22.24 -0.62 -6.45
C GLY A 19 23.53 -0.13 -7.07
N SER A 20 23.63 1.17 -7.29
CA SER A 20 24.81 1.82 -7.90
C SER A 20 26.10 1.67 -7.09
N ARG A 21 25.99 1.39 -5.77
CA ARG A 21 27.13 1.19 -4.87
C ARG A 21 27.46 -0.29 -4.61
N GLY A 22 26.83 -1.20 -5.36
CA GLY A 22 26.96 -2.65 -5.18
C GLY A 22 25.75 -3.28 -4.49
N ARG A 23 25.97 -4.41 -3.81
CA ARG A 23 24.90 -5.18 -3.14
C ARG A 23 24.34 -4.39 -1.96
N GLU A 24 23.06 -4.01 -2.02
CA GLU A 24 22.38 -3.27 -0.96
C GLU A 24 21.76 -4.22 0.07
N THR A 25 20.93 -5.17 -0.41
CA THR A 25 20.19 -6.08 0.46
C THR A 25 20.05 -7.45 -0.17
N SER A 26 19.78 -8.45 0.67
CA SER A 26 19.36 -9.77 0.24
C SER A 26 18.20 -10.26 1.09
N PHE A 27 17.30 -10.99 0.48
CA PHE A 27 16.12 -11.55 1.12
C PHE A 27 16.12 -13.05 0.91
N ALA A 28 16.12 -13.82 1.99
CA ALA A 28 15.95 -15.26 1.91
C ALA A 28 14.54 -15.55 1.34
N LEU A 29 14.51 -16.24 0.22
CA LEU A 29 13.29 -16.67 -0.42
C LEU A 29 13.61 -17.98 -1.15
N GLU A 30 13.28 -19.08 -0.52
CA GLU A 30 13.54 -20.41 -1.06
C GLU A 30 12.56 -20.78 -2.17
N GLY A 31 13.05 -21.55 -3.15
CA GLY A 31 12.29 -22.12 -4.22
C GLY A 31 12.59 -21.51 -5.58
N ILE A 32 12.22 -22.27 -6.63
CA ILE A 32 12.51 -21.93 -8.03
C ILE A 32 11.64 -20.75 -8.47
N LYS A 33 12.28 -19.61 -8.82
CA LYS A 33 11.64 -18.43 -9.39
C LYS A 33 11.60 -18.57 -10.92
N ARG A 34 10.41 -18.66 -11.48
CA ARG A 34 10.21 -18.76 -12.94
C ARG A 34 10.36 -17.42 -13.64
N SER A 35 9.79 -16.38 -13.07
CA SER A 35 9.91 -15.02 -13.57
C SER A 35 9.76 -13.99 -12.45
N ILE A 36 10.29 -12.79 -12.71
CA ILE A 36 10.12 -11.64 -11.83
C ILE A 36 9.70 -10.47 -12.71
N HIS A 37 8.68 -9.77 -12.29
CA HIS A 37 8.16 -8.57 -12.92
C HIS A 37 8.18 -7.43 -11.92
N THR A 38 8.37 -6.22 -12.41
CA THR A 38 8.23 -5.01 -11.60
C THR A 38 6.85 -4.41 -11.81
N LEU A 39 6.23 -3.96 -10.75
CA LEU A 39 4.95 -3.30 -10.79
C LEU A 39 4.90 -2.22 -9.71
N HIS A 40 4.96 -0.93 -10.11
CA HIS A 40 4.91 0.23 -9.22
C HIS A 40 5.80 0.13 -7.96
N GLY A 41 7.06 -0.25 -8.16
CA GLY A 41 8.03 -0.41 -7.06
C GLY A 41 7.89 -1.70 -6.24
N GLN A 42 6.98 -2.58 -6.63
CA GLN A 42 6.86 -3.93 -6.08
C GLN A 42 7.41 -4.97 -7.07
N LEU A 43 7.86 -6.09 -6.55
CA LEU A 43 8.26 -7.25 -7.34
C LEU A 43 7.16 -8.29 -7.32
N VAL A 44 6.67 -8.67 -8.50
CA VAL A 44 5.81 -9.83 -8.66
C VAL A 44 6.70 -11.02 -8.99
N ILE A 45 6.80 -11.94 -8.05
CA ILE A 45 7.68 -13.11 -8.13
C ILE A 45 6.80 -14.32 -8.41
N VAL A 46 7.02 -14.93 -9.57
CA VAL A 46 6.34 -16.15 -9.97
C VAL A 46 7.21 -17.34 -9.63
N MET A 47 6.71 -18.17 -8.75
CA MET A 47 7.33 -19.45 -8.41
C MET A 47 6.63 -20.61 -9.09
N LEU A 48 7.08 -21.82 -8.84
CA LEU A 48 6.51 -23.01 -9.47
C LEU A 48 5.05 -23.25 -9.03
N ASP A 49 4.76 -22.96 -7.78
CA ASP A 49 3.52 -23.31 -7.07
C ASP A 49 2.79 -22.10 -6.49
N ARG A 50 3.38 -20.91 -6.55
CA ARG A 50 2.83 -19.71 -5.91
C ARG A 50 3.23 -18.42 -6.60
N ILE A 51 2.49 -17.36 -6.30
CA ILE A 51 2.80 -15.98 -6.67
C ILE A 51 3.00 -15.17 -5.40
N LEU A 52 4.08 -14.39 -5.38
CA LEU A 52 4.37 -13.47 -4.29
C LEU A 52 4.44 -12.05 -4.84
N VAL A 53 3.93 -11.09 -4.10
CA VAL A 53 4.19 -9.67 -4.32
C VAL A 53 5.03 -9.16 -3.17
N PHE A 54 6.24 -8.71 -3.51
CA PHE A 54 7.23 -8.23 -2.55
C PHE A 54 7.45 -6.75 -2.73
N ASP A 55 7.31 -6.00 -1.66
CA ASP A 55 7.55 -4.56 -1.63
C ASP A 55 9.00 -4.30 -1.25
N LEU A 56 9.75 -3.63 -2.14
CA LEU A 56 11.17 -3.32 -1.95
C LEU A 56 11.43 -2.26 -0.88
N ASP A 57 10.47 -1.36 -0.66
CA ASP A 57 10.63 -0.25 0.28
C ASP A 57 10.36 -0.71 1.71
N THR A 58 9.24 -1.41 1.91
CA THR A 58 8.86 -1.96 3.23
C THR A 58 9.56 -3.29 3.54
N LYS A 59 10.18 -3.92 2.54
CA LYS A 59 10.87 -5.22 2.63
C LYS A 59 9.96 -6.35 3.11
N CYS A 60 8.69 -6.27 2.76
CA CYS A 60 7.67 -7.22 3.18
C CYS A 60 6.98 -7.88 1.99
N ILE A 61 6.53 -9.13 2.18
CA ILE A 61 5.61 -9.78 1.26
C ILE A 61 4.22 -9.20 1.52
N THR A 62 3.66 -8.52 0.52
CA THR A 62 2.33 -7.89 0.60
C THR A 62 1.21 -8.81 0.13
N TYR A 63 1.56 -9.84 -0.63
CA TYR A 63 0.66 -10.86 -1.12
C TYR A 63 1.41 -12.18 -1.32
N ALA A 64 0.79 -13.28 -0.94
CA ALA A 64 1.25 -14.64 -1.20
C ALA A 64 0.06 -15.56 -1.38
N ASP A 65 0.00 -16.29 -2.48
CA ASP A 65 -1.03 -17.30 -2.69
C ASP A 65 -0.52 -18.43 -3.58
N GLU A 66 -1.11 -19.60 -3.44
CA GLU A 66 -0.75 -20.81 -4.19
C GLU A 66 -1.55 -20.89 -5.46
N TYR A 67 -0.84 -21.11 -6.58
CA TYR A 67 -1.43 -21.24 -7.89
C TYR A 67 -0.83 -22.44 -8.61
N LYS A 68 -1.65 -23.43 -8.94
CA LYS A 68 -1.22 -24.57 -9.75
C LYS A 68 -1.01 -24.12 -11.19
N ASN A 69 0.18 -24.41 -11.73
CA ASN A 69 0.52 -24.17 -13.14
C ASN A 69 0.40 -22.68 -13.56
N VAL A 70 1.11 -21.81 -12.86
CA VAL A 70 1.22 -20.41 -13.28
C VAL A 70 1.91 -20.37 -14.66
N GLY A 71 1.17 -19.93 -15.67
CA GLY A 71 1.67 -19.72 -17.01
C GLY A 71 2.39 -18.36 -17.15
N HIS A 72 2.00 -17.58 -18.16
CA HIS A 72 2.51 -16.22 -18.33
C HIS A 72 1.75 -15.24 -17.43
N ILE A 73 2.49 -14.29 -16.86
CA ILE A 73 1.95 -13.14 -16.14
C ILE A 73 2.14 -11.92 -17.01
N TRP A 74 1.09 -11.11 -17.12
CA TRP A 74 1.11 -9.81 -17.76
C TRP A 74 0.90 -8.75 -16.70
N THR A 75 1.82 -7.79 -16.63
CA THR A 75 1.68 -6.60 -15.80
C THR A 75 1.42 -5.41 -16.71
N ASN A 76 0.36 -4.67 -16.47
CA ASN A 76 0.04 -3.49 -17.25
C ASN A 76 0.55 -2.23 -16.52
N GLU A 77 1.75 -1.79 -16.87
CA GLU A 77 2.33 -0.55 -16.34
C GLU A 77 1.83 0.72 -17.06
N ALA A 78 1.13 0.56 -18.21
CA ALA A 78 0.82 1.67 -19.10
C ALA A 78 -0.36 2.52 -18.64
N GLU A 79 -1.20 2.03 -17.76
CA GLU A 79 -2.35 2.78 -17.24
C GLU A 79 -2.04 3.26 -15.83
N CYS A 80 -1.91 4.58 -15.66
CA CYS A 80 -1.76 5.26 -14.37
C CYS A 80 -3.02 5.13 -13.47
N ILE A 81 -3.67 4.00 -13.48
CA ILE A 81 -4.85 3.70 -12.68
C ILE A 81 -4.37 2.86 -11.48
N PRO A 82 -4.74 3.21 -10.24
CA PRO A 82 -4.31 2.50 -9.05
C PRO A 82 -4.84 1.05 -8.96
N ASP A 83 -5.66 0.63 -9.90
CA ASP A 83 -6.19 -0.73 -10.00
C ASP A 83 -5.29 -1.58 -10.90
N GLU A 84 -4.16 -1.96 -10.38
CA GLU A 84 -3.17 -2.75 -11.11
C GLU A 84 -3.59 -4.20 -11.24
N TYR A 85 -3.39 -4.72 -12.43
CA TYR A 85 -3.82 -6.06 -12.77
C TYR A 85 -2.63 -6.97 -13.06
N ILE A 86 -2.62 -8.11 -12.43
CA ILE A 86 -1.76 -9.23 -12.79
C ILE A 86 -2.66 -10.26 -13.47
N HIS A 87 -2.46 -10.50 -14.76
CA HIS A 87 -3.16 -11.55 -15.47
C HIS A 87 -2.40 -12.86 -15.37
N ILE A 88 -3.03 -13.91 -14.84
CA ILE A 88 -2.48 -15.25 -14.78
C ILE A 88 -3.08 -16.06 -15.93
N HIS A 89 -2.25 -16.47 -16.88
CA HIS A 89 -2.67 -16.99 -18.18
C HIS A 89 -3.24 -18.39 -17.96
N HIS A 90 -3.66 -19.17 -17.59
CA HIS A 90 -4.40 -20.45 -17.70
C HIS A 90 -5.77 -20.44 -17.02
N ALA A 91 -5.92 -19.70 -15.95
CA ALA A 91 -7.17 -19.63 -15.21
C ALA A 91 -7.97 -18.35 -15.48
N ARG A 92 -7.52 -17.44 -16.36
CA ARG A 92 -8.06 -16.09 -16.54
C ARG A 92 -8.25 -15.36 -15.20
N THR A 93 -7.39 -15.66 -14.25
CA THR A 93 -7.44 -15.05 -12.93
C THR A 93 -6.79 -13.68 -12.99
N ARG A 94 -7.47 -12.69 -12.48
CA ARG A 94 -7.02 -11.30 -12.41
C ARG A 94 -6.80 -10.94 -10.94
N LEU A 95 -5.57 -10.61 -10.59
CA LEU A 95 -5.27 -10.04 -9.29
C LEU A 95 -5.41 -8.53 -9.39
N VAL A 96 -6.24 -7.97 -8.53
CA VAL A 96 -6.51 -6.53 -8.45
C VAL A 96 -6.09 -6.06 -7.07
N ALA A 97 -5.33 -4.96 -7.00
CA ALA A 97 -5.03 -4.33 -5.73
C ALA A 97 -6.34 -3.87 -5.06
N LYS A 98 -6.50 -4.17 -3.78
CA LYS A 98 -7.66 -3.66 -3.03
C LYS A 98 -7.61 -2.14 -3.01
N PRO A 99 -8.74 -1.44 -3.27
CA PRO A 99 -8.82 0.01 -3.16
C PRO A 99 -8.33 0.51 -1.80
N LEU A 100 -7.75 1.71 -1.75
CA LEU A 100 -7.26 2.31 -0.50
C LEU A 100 -8.30 2.24 0.62
N VAL A 101 -9.56 2.60 0.32
CA VAL A 101 -10.66 2.56 1.31
C VAL A 101 -10.82 1.18 1.92
N ALA A 102 -10.87 0.12 1.11
CA ALA A 102 -11.03 -1.24 1.60
C ALA A 102 -9.84 -1.70 2.47
N ARG A 103 -8.64 -1.22 2.17
CA ARG A 103 -7.43 -1.49 2.97
C ARG A 103 -7.48 -0.75 4.31
N LEU A 104 -7.92 0.51 4.31
CA LEU A 104 -8.09 1.31 5.52
C LEU A 104 -9.20 0.73 6.41
N GLU A 105 -10.36 0.37 5.84
CA GLU A 105 -11.44 -0.27 6.60
C GLU A 105 -10.99 -1.59 7.24
N HIS A 106 -10.15 -2.36 6.55
CA HIS A 106 -9.56 -3.55 7.15
C HIS A 106 -8.64 -3.21 8.34
N LEU A 107 -7.76 -2.21 8.21
CA LEU A 107 -6.92 -1.76 9.34
C LEU A 107 -7.78 -1.29 10.52
N PHE A 108 -8.84 -0.56 10.26
CA PHE A 108 -9.76 -0.08 11.29
C PHE A 108 -10.54 -1.22 11.96
N SER A 109 -10.96 -2.23 11.20
CA SER A 109 -11.68 -3.39 11.74
C SER A 109 -10.84 -4.24 12.70
N VAL A 110 -9.51 -4.24 12.53
CA VAL A 110 -8.55 -4.89 13.42
C VAL A 110 -7.89 -3.93 14.41
N HIS A 111 -8.45 -2.72 14.56
CA HIS A 111 -8.01 -1.67 15.50
C HIS A 111 -6.57 -1.16 15.30
N LEU A 112 -6.05 -1.25 14.08
CA LEU A 112 -4.69 -0.78 13.72
C LEU A 112 -4.70 0.68 13.22
N TYR A 113 -5.33 1.59 13.97
CA TYR A 113 -5.53 2.99 13.59
C TYR A 113 -4.22 3.75 13.37
N ILE A 114 -3.25 3.58 14.28
CA ILE A 114 -1.94 4.26 14.19
C ILE A 114 -1.19 3.81 12.93
N GLN A 115 -1.34 2.56 12.51
CA GLN A 115 -0.66 2.03 11.32
C GLN A 115 -1.32 2.52 10.02
N ALA A 116 -2.59 2.90 10.07
CA ALA A 116 -3.28 3.48 8.92
C ALA A 116 -2.65 4.82 8.47
N ILE A 117 -2.13 5.61 9.40
CA ILE A 117 -1.56 6.93 9.11
C ILE A 117 -0.32 6.85 8.19
N PRO A 118 0.78 6.15 8.54
CA PRO A 118 1.91 6.00 7.65
C PRO A 118 1.54 5.28 6.34
N PHE A 119 0.56 4.39 6.37
CA PHE A 119 0.05 3.73 5.18
C PHE A 119 -0.61 4.72 4.21
N ILE A 120 -1.42 5.69 4.70
CA ILE A 120 -2.02 6.75 3.87
C ILE A 120 -0.92 7.59 3.20
N TYR A 121 0.09 8.02 3.95
CA TYR A 121 1.19 8.81 3.41
C TYR A 121 2.01 8.03 2.38
N ALA A 122 2.34 6.77 2.65
CA ALA A 122 3.07 5.92 1.73
C ALA A 122 2.27 5.69 0.42
N TYR A 123 0.95 5.50 0.53
CA TYR A 123 0.08 5.36 -0.62
C TYR A 123 0.05 6.63 -1.47
N ALA A 124 -0.13 7.79 -0.85
CA ALA A 124 -0.15 9.07 -1.54
C ALA A 124 1.19 9.39 -2.23
N ALA A 125 2.31 9.05 -1.60
CA ALA A 125 3.64 9.22 -2.17
C ALA A 125 3.87 8.31 -3.38
N ARG A 126 3.36 7.08 -3.33
CA ARG A 126 3.50 6.09 -4.42
C ARG A 126 2.59 6.40 -5.61
N TYR A 127 1.39 6.93 -5.34
CA TYR A 127 0.35 7.20 -6.35
C TYR A 127 -0.06 8.69 -6.34
N PRO A 128 0.82 9.62 -6.76
CA PRO A 128 0.55 11.06 -6.68
C PRO A 128 -0.64 11.52 -7.52
N HIS A 129 -1.02 10.73 -8.54
CA HIS A 129 -2.15 11.02 -9.42
C HIS A 129 -3.41 10.21 -9.09
N ALA A 130 -3.35 9.35 -8.06
CA ALA A 130 -4.50 8.57 -7.65
C ALA A 130 -5.61 9.50 -7.13
N ARG A 131 -6.82 9.26 -7.58
CA ARG A 131 -7.99 9.96 -7.04
C ARG A 131 -8.28 9.40 -5.65
N LEU A 132 -7.80 10.09 -4.63
CA LEU A 132 -8.09 9.73 -3.26
C LEU A 132 -9.60 9.90 -2.97
N PRO A 133 -10.19 9.02 -2.15
CA PRO A 133 -11.59 9.12 -1.79
C PRO A 133 -11.85 10.47 -1.10
N SER A 134 -12.86 11.19 -1.59
CA SER A 134 -13.33 12.40 -0.94
C SER A 134 -14.24 12.00 0.23
N LEU A 135 -13.78 12.23 1.45
CA LEU A 135 -14.66 12.16 2.62
C LEU A 135 -15.69 13.30 2.54
N PRO A 136 -16.95 13.05 2.95
CA PRO A 136 -17.93 14.12 3.08
C PRO A 136 -17.44 15.09 4.15
N SER A 137 -16.83 16.18 3.72
CA SER A 137 -16.42 17.25 4.61
C SER A 137 -17.42 18.40 4.49
N SER A 138 -17.79 19.00 5.61
CA SER A 138 -18.56 20.24 5.68
C SER A 138 -17.77 21.45 5.09
N ALA A 139 -16.55 21.24 4.65
CA ALA A 139 -15.64 22.22 4.07
C ALA A 139 -16.05 22.77 2.71
N SER A 140 -17.28 22.48 2.22
CA SER A 140 -17.80 23.04 0.96
C SER A 140 -17.91 24.56 0.94
N THR A 141 -17.94 25.20 2.12
CA THR A 141 -18.06 26.65 2.30
C THR A 141 -16.74 27.39 2.54
N MET A 142 -15.62 26.66 2.63
CA MET A 142 -14.32 27.29 2.88
C MET A 142 -13.66 27.81 1.59
N PRO A 143 -12.90 28.93 1.66
CA PRO A 143 -12.08 29.40 0.54
C PRO A 143 -11.09 28.36 0.08
N LEU A 144 -10.82 28.30 -1.24
CA LEU A 144 -9.98 27.27 -1.86
C LEU A 144 -8.58 27.16 -1.24
N GLN A 145 -8.04 28.22 -0.68
CA GLN A 145 -6.69 28.31 -0.09
C GLN A 145 -6.56 27.67 1.29
N THR A 146 -7.69 27.38 1.96
CA THR A 146 -7.72 26.78 3.32
C THR A 146 -8.32 25.37 3.33
N ARG A 147 -8.60 24.82 2.16
CA ARG A 147 -9.21 23.50 2.07
C ARG A 147 -8.17 22.42 2.35
N PRO A 148 -8.38 21.52 3.34
CA PRO A 148 -7.45 20.45 3.63
C PRO A 148 -7.30 19.51 2.43
N SER A 149 -6.11 18.99 2.25
CA SER A 149 -5.83 18.02 1.18
C SER A 149 -6.58 16.70 1.43
N PRO A 150 -6.89 15.91 0.38
CA PRO A 150 -7.51 14.61 0.56
C PRO A 150 -6.72 13.67 1.50
N VAL A 151 -5.39 13.80 1.53
CA VAL A 151 -4.51 13.04 2.44
C VAL A 151 -4.75 13.46 3.88
N GLU A 152 -4.78 14.77 4.15
CA GLU A 152 -5.05 15.30 5.49
C GLU A 152 -6.42 14.89 6.03
N LEU A 153 -7.45 14.86 5.16
CA LEU A 153 -8.78 14.38 5.52
C LEU A 153 -8.77 12.90 5.91
N LEU A 154 -8.07 12.05 5.15
CA LEU A 154 -7.95 10.62 5.49
C LEU A 154 -7.20 10.39 6.79
N VAL A 155 -6.14 11.15 7.03
CA VAL A 155 -5.36 11.10 8.28
C VAL A 155 -6.20 11.56 9.45
N ALA A 156 -6.95 12.65 9.29
CA ALA A 156 -7.86 13.15 10.31
C ALA A 156 -8.98 12.13 10.63
N ASP A 157 -9.54 11.45 9.62
CA ASP A 157 -10.51 10.37 9.84
C ASP A 157 -9.91 9.19 10.63
N ALA A 158 -8.65 8.83 10.37
CA ALA A 158 -7.96 7.80 11.14
C ALA A 158 -7.80 8.19 12.62
N TYR A 159 -7.39 9.43 12.90
CA TYR A 159 -7.30 9.94 14.26
C TYR A 159 -8.68 10.03 14.95
N ARG A 160 -9.70 10.47 14.23
CA ARG A 160 -11.07 10.52 14.75
C ARG A 160 -11.55 9.14 15.18
N ARG A 161 -11.45 8.14 14.31
CA ARG A 161 -11.85 6.75 14.60
C ARG A 161 -11.05 6.16 15.75
N PHE A 162 -9.77 6.48 15.85
CA PHE A 162 -8.95 6.06 16.98
C PHE A 162 -9.42 6.69 18.29
N GLY A 163 -9.69 8.00 18.29
CA GLY A 163 -10.26 8.71 19.44
C GLY A 163 -11.60 8.14 19.87
N GLU A 164 -12.50 7.86 18.93
CA GLU A 164 -13.80 7.22 19.20
C GLU A 164 -13.65 5.83 19.84
N HIS A 165 -12.69 5.04 19.35
CA HIS A 165 -12.40 3.72 19.92
C HIS A 165 -11.87 3.83 21.36
N LEU A 166 -10.93 4.73 21.62
CA LEU A 166 -10.42 4.98 22.99
C LEU A 166 -11.52 5.48 23.92
N TYR A 167 -12.33 6.43 23.44
CA TYR A 167 -13.45 6.97 24.21
C TYR A 167 -14.46 5.89 24.60
N ALA A 168 -14.80 4.99 23.69
CA ALA A 168 -15.70 3.86 23.94
C ALA A 168 -15.14 2.88 25.00
N ARG A 169 -13.80 2.84 25.17
CA ARG A 169 -13.13 2.03 26.19
C ARG A 169 -12.95 2.77 27.54
N GLY A 170 -13.40 4.01 27.63
CA GLY A 170 -13.26 4.84 28.83
C GLY A 170 -11.91 5.54 28.97
N ASP A 171 -11.05 5.46 27.97
CA ASP A 171 -9.74 6.15 27.93
C ASP A 171 -9.92 7.56 27.36
N PHE A 172 -10.52 8.44 28.16
CA PHE A 172 -10.93 9.78 27.72
C PHE A 172 -9.74 10.70 27.46
N GLU A 173 -8.67 10.58 28.23
CA GLU A 173 -7.50 11.44 28.10
C GLU A 173 -6.79 11.19 26.75
N ASN A 174 -6.49 9.93 26.44
CA ASN A 174 -5.87 9.57 25.19
C ASN A 174 -6.82 9.81 23.99
N ALA A 175 -8.14 9.61 24.18
CA ALA A 175 -9.12 9.95 23.16
C ALA A 175 -9.08 11.42 22.78
N MET A 176 -9.04 12.31 23.77
CA MET A 176 -8.95 13.77 23.56
C MET A 176 -7.68 14.16 22.82
N GLN A 177 -6.53 13.52 23.14
CA GLN A 177 -5.30 13.74 22.40
C GLN A 177 -5.45 13.41 20.92
N GLN A 178 -6.14 12.30 20.59
CA GLN A 178 -6.37 11.94 19.18
C GLN A 178 -7.31 12.94 18.49
N PHE A 179 -8.36 13.38 19.15
CA PHE A 179 -9.27 14.38 18.59
C PHE A 179 -8.59 15.74 18.35
N CYS A 180 -7.58 16.13 19.14
CA CYS A 180 -6.81 17.32 18.87
C CYS A 180 -6.14 17.34 17.48
N HIS A 181 -5.76 16.18 16.96
CA HIS A 181 -5.18 16.06 15.61
C HIS A 181 -6.20 16.28 14.48
N THR A 182 -7.49 16.32 14.78
CA THR A 182 -8.55 16.55 13.79
C THR A 182 -9.00 18.02 13.73
N ILE A 183 -8.60 18.83 14.71
CA ILE A 183 -9.03 20.23 14.82
C ILE A 183 -8.47 21.04 13.63
N GLY A 184 -9.35 21.81 13.00
CA GLY A 184 -9.00 22.62 11.82
C GLY A 184 -9.02 21.86 10.48
N ILE A 185 -9.16 20.55 10.52
CA ILE A 185 -9.24 19.69 9.31
C ILE A 185 -10.68 19.20 9.12
N MET A 186 -11.35 18.78 10.18
CA MET A 186 -12.71 18.24 10.20
C MET A 186 -13.65 19.12 11.03
N SER A 187 -13.71 20.39 10.70
CA SER A 187 -14.66 21.33 11.33
C SER A 187 -15.92 21.52 10.51
#